data_92baa1dbc5dd7d2f2baf42f37d6abce4
#
_entry.id   92baa1dbc5dd7d2f2baf42f37d6abce4
#
_cell.length_a   1.000
_cell.length_b   1.000
_cell.length_c   1.000
_cell.angle_alpha   90.00
_cell.angle_beta   90.00
_cell.angle_gamma   90.00
#
_symmetry.space_group_name_H-M   'P 1'
#
loop_
_entity.id
_entity.type
_entity.pdbx_description
1 polymer ?
#
loop_
_entity_poly.entity_id
_entity_poly.type
_entity_poly.pdbx_seq_one_letter_code
_entity_poly.pdbx_strand_id
1 'polypeptide(L)'
;MIRSIYFERYKKVLFVACLLVVGICIFTAISQSNQWRDFYNDPEIKAQFEADRDSYTYYDEEKMTNVPYKSYKDYRDTILVFYNYFPLDNSGRDIKTIMNAENYSNKTPYIAGFGRFFSGFALLFIVPLAGFLLFFIDQKTGFNQFLFSLGISRKDLFKKKLLYVALPFLFSILVGQSLYALLIHTLIPAPYMNATLGQLFTSVISNFCLLFILFSSSIFIGAMVGNIVFGPLTWGVYWWLTLSVPSTIYRLGNMIYTSKNILHKQFPETLFVYSVGKMGGFWWMNLLFLLLGSMLLFWAYKSFQTLSLENENTYLLYRKSRWPIWMIM
;
A
#
# COMPACT_ATOMS: atom_id res chain seq x y z
N MET A 1 -27.53 9.71 -20.70
CA MET A 1 -27.62 8.28 -21.05
C MET A 1 -26.47 7.44 -20.49
N ILE A 2 -25.20 7.57 -20.90
CA ILE A 2 -24.09 6.71 -20.41
C ILE A 2 -23.89 6.78 -18.91
N ARG A 3 -23.98 7.98 -18.29
CA ARG A 3 -23.90 8.15 -16.84
C ARG A 3 -24.95 7.29 -16.12
N SER A 4 -26.18 7.30 -16.58
CA SER A 4 -27.27 6.52 -15.99
C SER A 4 -27.02 5.02 -16.12
N ILE A 5 -26.52 4.55 -17.28
CA ILE A 5 -26.23 3.13 -17.52
C ILE A 5 -25.12 2.62 -16.57
N TYR A 6 -23.99 3.34 -16.46
CA TYR A 6 -22.94 2.95 -15.54
C TYR A 6 -23.39 3.05 -14.07
N PHE A 7 -24.14 4.11 -13.73
CA PHE A 7 -24.63 4.28 -12.38
C PHE A 7 -25.56 3.13 -11.98
N GLU A 8 -26.56 2.80 -12.81
CA GLU A 8 -27.49 1.70 -12.51
C GLU A 8 -26.80 0.34 -12.39
N ARG A 9 -25.81 0.07 -13.23
CA ARG A 9 -25.07 -1.18 -13.19
C ARG A 9 -24.15 -1.31 -11.98
N TYR A 10 -23.42 -0.25 -11.66
CA TYR A 10 -22.34 -0.32 -10.68
C TYR A 10 -22.68 0.24 -9.29
N LYS A 11 -23.76 1.02 -9.14
CA LYS A 11 -24.09 1.72 -7.89
C LYS A 11 -24.01 0.83 -6.64
N LYS A 12 -24.60 -0.38 -6.69
CA LYS A 12 -24.62 -1.30 -5.54
C LYS A 12 -23.23 -1.85 -5.23
N VAL A 13 -22.54 -2.36 -6.27
CA VAL A 13 -21.22 -2.95 -6.12
C VAL A 13 -20.18 -1.89 -5.71
N LEU A 14 -20.25 -0.71 -6.32
CA LEU A 14 -19.37 0.41 -6.00
C LEU A 14 -19.60 0.90 -4.56
N PHE A 15 -20.86 1.05 -4.15
CA PHE A 15 -21.19 1.43 -2.79
C PHE A 15 -20.64 0.44 -1.76
N VAL A 16 -20.86 -0.86 -1.97
CA VAL A 16 -20.33 -1.91 -1.11
C VAL A 16 -18.79 -1.91 -1.09
N ALA A 17 -18.13 -1.78 -2.25
CA ALA A 17 -16.69 -1.72 -2.35
C ALA A 17 -16.10 -0.50 -1.63
N CYS A 18 -16.69 0.69 -1.80
CA CYS A 18 -16.27 1.90 -1.08
C CYS A 18 -16.46 1.76 0.43
N LEU A 19 -17.61 1.21 0.86
CA LEU A 19 -17.91 0.99 2.26
C LEU A 19 -16.96 -0.03 2.90
N LEU A 20 -16.61 -1.09 2.16
CA LEU A 20 -15.65 -2.10 2.59
C LEU A 20 -14.25 -1.49 2.78
N VAL A 21 -13.77 -0.69 1.84
CA VAL A 21 -12.45 -0.01 1.94
C VAL A 21 -12.42 0.91 3.16
N VAL A 22 -13.42 1.78 3.31
CA VAL A 22 -13.50 2.69 4.46
C VAL A 22 -13.65 1.92 5.77
N GLY A 23 -14.51 0.90 5.78
CA GLY A 23 -14.73 0.03 6.94
C GLY A 23 -13.48 -0.70 7.40
N ILE A 24 -12.67 -1.24 6.47
CA ILE A 24 -11.38 -1.85 6.77
C ILE A 24 -10.43 -0.84 7.44
N CYS A 25 -10.35 0.38 6.92
CA CYS A 25 -9.48 1.41 7.49
C CYS A 25 -9.90 1.79 8.92
N ILE A 26 -11.19 2.00 9.15
CA ILE A 26 -11.73 2.30 10.49
C ILE A 26 -11.53 1.14 11.45
N PHE A 27 -11.87 -0.09 11.01
CA PHE A 27 -11.69 -1.29 11.81
C PHE A 27 -10.22 -1.48 12.22
N THR A 28 -9.30 -1.27 11.29
CA THR A 28 -7.86 -1.38 11.57
C THR A 28 -7.41 -0.33 12.59
N ALA A 29 -7.87 0.91 12.48
CA ALA A 29 -7.54 1.96 13.44
C ALA A 29 -8.01 1.60 14.86
N ILE A 30 -9.26 1.12 15.00
CA ILE A 30 -9.83 0.73 16.28
C ILE A 30 -9.09 -0.50 16.84
N SER A 31 -8.86 -1.52 16.00
CA SER A 31 -8.17 -2.75 16.41
C SER A 31 -6.75 -2.47 16.91
N GLN A 32 -5.99 -1.64 16.20
CA GLN A 32 -4.63 -1.27 16.59
C GLN A 32 -4.62 -0.43 17.88
N SER A 33 -5.57 0.49 18.03
CA SER A 33 -5.70 1.26 19.26
C SER A 33 -6.07 0.39 20.47
N ASN A 34 -6.93 -0.62 20.28
CA ASN A 34 -7.26 -1.57 21.34
C ASN A 34 -6.05 -2.44 21.71
N GLN A 35 -5.34 -2.98 20.71
CA GLN A 35 -4.08 -3.70 20.95
C GLN A 35 -3.09 -2.87 21.76
N TRP A 36 -2.92 -1.59 21.40
CA TRP A 36 -2.05 -0.68 22.12
C TRP A 36 -2.48 -0.53 23.58
N ARG A 37 -3.79 -0.38 23.85
CA ARG A 37 -4.34 -0.28 25.21
C ARG A 37 -4.16 -1.55 26.01
N ASP A 38 -4.35 -2.71 25.38
CA ASP A 38 -4.18 -4.00 26.02
C ASP A 38 -2.73 -4.15 26.49
N PHE A 39 -1.75 -3.85 25.64
CA PHE A 39 -0.34 -3.84 26.01
C PHE A 39 -0.01 -2.79 27.11
N TYR A 40 -0.61 -1.61 27.03
CA TYR A 40 -0.39 -0.57 28.04
C TYR A 40 -0.86 -0.99 29.43
N ASN A 41 -1.97 -1.72 29.51
CA ASN A 41 -2.60 -2.14 30.76
C ASN A 41 -2.24 -3.57 31.18
N ASP A 42 -1.38 -4.27 30.44
CA ASP A 42 -1.06 -5.66 30.68
C ASP A 42 -0.23 -5.83 31.98
N PRO A 43 -0.79 -6.48 33.04
CA PRO A 43 -0.08 -6.70 34.26
C PRO A 43 1.01 -7.79 34.15
N GLU A 44 0.87 -8.72 33.16
CA GLU A 44 1.84 -9.80 32.98
C GLU A 44 3.18 -9.27 32.49
N ILE A 45 3.16 -8.31 31.55
CA ILE A 45 4.37 -7.66 31.03
C ILE A 45 5.13 -6.97 32.17
N LYS A 46 4.40 -6.33 33.08
CA LYS A 46 5.01 -5.71 34.27
C LYS A 46 5.64 -6.75 35.20
N ALA A 47 4.93 -7.83 35.48
CA ALA A 47 5.42 -8.92 36.34
C ALA A 47 6.64 -9.61 35.72
N GLN A 48 6.66 -9.85 34.42
CA GLN A 48 7.81 -10.40 33.69
C GLN A 48 9.01 -9.48 33.76
N PHE A 49 8.81 -8.17 33.55
CA PHE A 49 9.89 -7.19 33.65
C PHE A 49 10.48 -7.14 35.10
N GLU A 50 9.63 -7.18 36.12
CA GLU A 50 10.08 -7.16 37.50
C GLU A 50 10.80 -8.46 37.92
N ALA A 51 10.42 -9.59 37.30
CA ALA A 51 11.04 -10.89 37.56
C ALA A 51 12.44 -11.03 36.95
N ASP A 52 12.68 -10.44 35.79
CA ASP A 52 13.95 -10.58 35.06
C ASP A 52 14.41 -9.24 34.44
N ARG A 53 14.55 -8.25 35.32
CA ARG A 53 14.87 -6.86 34.91
C ARG A 53 16.16 -6.74 34.13
N ASP A 54 17.16 -7.57 34.46
CA ASP A 54 18.49 -7.47 33.86
C ASP A 54 18.54 -7.95 32.42
N SER A 55 17.57 -8.76 31.99
CA SER A 55 17.44 -9.18 30.59
C SER A 55 16.83 -8.10 29.69
N TYR A 56 16.11 -7.13 30.26
CA TYR A 56 15.51 -6.02 29.52
C TYR A 56 16.51 -4.87 29.38
N THR A 57 17.30 -4.91 28.33
CA THR A 57 18.38 -3.94 28.08
C THR A 57 18.09 -3.11 26.82
N TYR A 58 18.65 -1.91 26.78
CA TYR A 58 18.77 -1.09 25.58
C TYR A 58 20.23 -0.80 25.28
N TYR A 59 20.56 -0.56 24.02
CA TYR A 59 21.92 -0.21 23.63
C TYR A 59 22.18 1.27 23.91
N ASP A 60 23.16 1.56 24.75
CA ASP A 60 23.61 2.92 25.08
C ASP A 60 24.81 3.27 24.15
N GLU A 61 24.61 4.20 23.25
CA GLU A 61 25.67 4.59 22.27
C GLU A 61 26.85 5.31 22.93
N GLU A 62 26.61 6.04 24.03
CA GLU A 62 27.71 6.72 24.73
C GLU A 62 28.63 5.71 25.44
N LYS A 63 28.05 4.65 25.97
CA LYS A 63 28.79 3.59 26.70
C LYS A 63 29.18 2.43 25.79
N MET A 64 28.67 2.39 24.54
CA MET A 64 28.88 1.27 23.61
C MET A 64 28.50 -0.10 24.21
N THR A 65 27.53 -0.14 25.13
CA THR A 65 27.11 -1.35 25.85
C THR A 65 25.61 -1.42 26.01
N ASN A 66 25.11 -2.64 26.21
CA ASN A 66 23.71 -2.84 26.61
C ASN A 66 23.54 -2.48 28.09
N VAL A 67 22.60 -1.58 28.37
CA VAL A 67 22.30 -1.09 29.72
C VAL A 67 20.86 -1.50 30.08
N PRO A 68 20.61 -2.04 31.28
CA PRO A 68 19.26 -2.39 31.71
C PRO A 68 18.40 -1.15 31.92
N TYR A 69 17.09 -1.26 31.63
CA TYR A 69 16.14 -0.19 31.87
C TYR A 69 16.06 0.16 33.35
N LYS A 70 16.02 1.44 33.68
CA LYS A 70 15.97 1.92 35.05
C LYS A 70 14.65 1.58 35.77
N SER A 71 13.55 1.55 35.03
CA SER A 71 12.22 1.27 35.56
C SER A 71 11.32 0.62 34.52
N TYR A 72 10.27 -0.09 34.98
CA TYR A 72 9.22 -0.59 34.07
C TYR A 72 8.58 0.52 33.23
N LYS A 73 8.43 1.70 33.84
CA LYS A 73 7.88 2.85 33.12
C LYS A 73 8.76 3.23 31.92
N ASP A 74 10.07 3.29 32.07
CA ASP A 74 11.01 3.60 30.99
C ASP A 74 10.95 2.56 29.89
N TYR A 75 10.93 1.27 30.26
CA TYR A 75 10.76 0.17 29.32
C TYR A 75 9.44 0.29 28.56
N ARG A 76 8.32 0.37 29.28
CA ARG A 76 6.97 0.50 28.70
C ARG A 76 6.86 1.70 27.76
N ASP A 77 7.31 2.88 28.21
CA ASP A 77 7.20 4.11 27.42
C ASP A 77 8.05 4.05 26.13
N THR A 78 9.09 3.21 26.14
CA THR A 78 9.92 2.97 24.96
C THR A 78 9.28 2.03 23.95
N ILE A 79 8.74 0.89 24.40
CA ILE A 79 8.14 -0.12 23.50
C ILE A 79 6.77 0.28 22.94
N LEU A 80 6.05 1.15 23.64
CA LEU A 80 4.70 1.57 23.28
C LEU A 80 4.65 2.81 22.36
N VAL A 81 5.80 3.34 21.94
CA VAL A 81 5.82 4.38 20.91
C VAL A 81 5.17 3.85 19.62
N PHE A 82 4.09 4.50 19.19
CA PHE A 82 3.30 4.02 18.06
C PHE A 82 4.03 4.23 16.72
N TYR A 83 4.68 5.38 16.54
CA TYR A 83 5.47 5.67 15.35
C TYR A 83 6.92 5.98 15.68
N ASN A 84 7.83 5.32 15.01
CA ASN A 84 9.26 5.59 15.06
C ASN A 84 9.70 6.35 13.83
N TYR A 85 10.58 7.36 14.05
CA TYR A 85 11.17 8.17 13.00
C TYR A 85 12.23 7.43 12.16
N PHE A 86 12.54 6.18 12.50
CA PHE A 86 13.72 5.53 11.96
C PHE A 86 13.38 4.44 10.98
N PRO A 87 14.15 4.32 9.88
CA PRO A 87 14.32 3.02 9.28
C PRO A 87 14.84 2.10 10.38
N LEU A 88 14.19 0.95 10.58
CA LEU A 88 14.71 -0.09 11.44
C LEU A 88 16.12 -0.42 10.93
N ASP A 89 17.09 0.30 11.46
CA ASP A 89 18.44 -0.17 11.44
C ASP A 89 18.46 -1.29 12.48
N ASN A 90 18.85 -2.49 12.06
CA ASN A 90 19.02 -3.63 12.98
C ASN A 90 20.12 -3.40 14.02
N SER A 91 20.63 -2.19 14.13
CA SER A 91 21.72 -1.78 15.04
C SER A 91 21.29 -1.57 16.48
N GLY A 92 20.00 -1.81 16.83
CA GLY A 92 19.56 -1.74 18.24
C GLY A 92 19.69 -0.36 18.90
N ARG A 93 19.66 0.72 18.13
CA ARG A 93 19.79 2.08 18.67
C ARG A 93 18.67 2.43 19.64
N ASP A 94 19.05 3.04 20.74
CA ASP A 94 18.11 3.48 21.79
C ASP A 94 17.10 4.51 21.21
N ILE A 95 15.82 4.18 21.35
CA ILE A 95 14.72 5.04 20.90
C ILE A 95 14.77 6.42 21.59
N LYS A 96 15.28 6.52 22.83
CA LYS A 96 15.43 7.81 23.52
C LYS A 96 16.50 8.71 22.88
N THR A 97 17.63 8.16 22.50
CA THR A 97 18.70 8.91 21.80
C THR A 97 18.20 9.43 20.48
N ILE A 98 17.40 8.62 19.84
CA ILE A 98 16.77 8.90 18.58
C ILE A 98 15.66 9.98 18.71
N MET A 99 14.83 9.92 19.73
CA MET A 99 13.79 10.95 19.99
C MET A 99 14.38 12.31 20.38
N ASN A 100 15.55 12.34 20.95
CA ASN A 100 16.26 13.56 21.35
C ASN A 100 17.16 14.15 20.27
N ALA A 101 17.35 13.45 19.14
CA ALA A 101 18.12 13.99 18.05
C ALA A 101 17.33 15.05 17.28
N GLU A 102 17.45 16.31 17.70
CA GLU A 102 16.86 17.50 17.08
C GLU A 102 17.20 17.64 15.57
N ASN A 103 18.15 16.86 15.08
CA ASN A 103 18.65 16.93 13.71
C ASN A 103 18.03 15.91 12.71
N TYR A 104 17.09 15.06 13.16
CA TYR A 104 16.40 14.23 12.21
C TYR A 104 15.41 15.05 11.39
N SER A 105 15.89 15.44 10.24
CA SER A 105 15.12 16.21 9.27
C SER A 105 13.84 15.46 8.89
N ASN A 106 12.80 16.20 8.54
CA ASN A 106 11.51 15.73 7.97
C ASN A 106 11.65 14.85 6.71
N LYS A 107 12.86 14.39 6.40
CA LYS A 107 13.21 13.58 5.22
C LYS A 107 13.23 12.07 5.47
N THR A 108 13.22 11.63 6.74
CA THR A 108 13.24 10.21 7.06
C THR A 108 11.84 9.62 7.08
N PRO A 109 11.62 8.46 6.45
CA PRO A 109 10.31 7.82 6.47
C PRO A 109 9.96 7.33 7.88
N TYR A 110 8.72 7.57 8.30
CA TYR A 110 8.20 7.03 9.56
C TYR A 110 7.85 5.56 9.42
N ILE A 111 8.12 4.79 10.47
CA ILE A 111 7.73 3.39 10.57
C ILE A 111 6.82 3.24 11.78
N ALA A 112 5.68 2.60 11.62
CA ALA A 112 4.84 2.23 12.74
C ALA A 112 5.59 1.23 13.62
N GLY A 113 5.93 1.62 14.84
CA GLY A 113 6.64 0.79 15.79
C GLY A 113 5.74 -0.29 16.37
N PHE A 114 4.53 0.07 16.74
CA PHE A 114 3.58 -0.82 17.40
C PHE A 114 2.56 -1.44 16.47
N GLY A 115 2.10 -0.77 15.48
CA GLY A 115 1.10 -1.25 14.52
C GLY A 115 1.57 -1.13 13.09
N ARG A 116 0.98 -1.89 12.19
CA ARG A 116 1.19 -1.68 10.77
C ARG A 116 0.25 -0.57 10.32
N PHE A 117 0.83 0.49 9.79
CA PHE A 117 0.06 1.56 9.16
C PHE A 117 -0.77 0.96 8.03
N PHE A 118 -2.06 0.94 8.17
CA PHE A 118 -3.04 0.25 7.34
C PHE A 118 -3.14 -1.26 7.58
N SER A 119 -4.30 -1.77 7.28
CA SER A 119 -4.59 -3.17 6.98
C SER A 119 -3.89 -3.60 5.68
N GLY A 120 -2.57 -3.37 5.62
CA GLY A 120 -1.76 -3.32 4.42
C GLY A 120 -2.06 -4.42 3.41
N PHE A 121 -2.17 -5.67 3.86
CA PHE A 121 -2.39 -6.80 2.98
C PHE A 121 -3.80 -6.79 2.35
N ALA A 122 -4.84 -6.40 3.11
CA ALA A 122 -6.20 -6.38 2.58
C ALA A 122 -6.37 -5.34 1.46
N LEU A 123 -5.85 -4.12 1.65
CA LEU A 123 -5.91 -3.10 0.60
C LEU A 123 -5.01 -3.42 -0.59
N LEU A 124 -3.83 -4.02 -0.36
CA LEU A 124 -2.94 -4.49 -1.42
C LEU A 124 -3.57 -5.58 -2.30
N PHE A 125 -4.56 -6.30 -1.80
CA PHE A 125 -5.31 -7.30 -2.56
C PHE A 125 -6.57 -6.70 -3.19
N ILE A 126 -7.41 -6.02 -2.38
CA ILE A 126 -8.73 -5.53 -2.79
C ILE A 126 -8.62 -4.45 -3.88
N VAL A 127 -7.67 -3.53 -3.75
CA VAL A 127 -7.53 -2.41 -4.70
C VAL A 127 -7.10 -2.89 -6.08
N PRO A 128 -6.05 -3.70 -6.25
CA PRO A 128 -5.72 -4.27 -7.56
C PRO A 128 -6.81 -5.19 -8.11
N LEU A 129 -7.46 -6.00 -7.27
CA LEU A 129 -8.56 -6.85 -7.70
C LEU A 129 -9.73 -6.03 -8.26
N ALA A 130 -10.11 -4.94 -7.59
CA ALA A 130 -11.14 -4.04 -8.09
C ALA A 130 -10.74 -3.41 -9.43
N GLY A 131 -9.47 -3.01 -9.59
CA GLY A 131 -8.93 -2.51 -10.86
C GLY A 131 -9.04 -3.53 -11.98
N PHE A 132 -8.65 -4.78 -11.73
CA PHE A 132 -8.76 -5.86 -12.70
C PHE A 132 -10.21 -6.13 -13.11
N LEU A 133 -11.09 -6.32 -12.13
CA LEU A 133 -12.50 -6.65 -12.36
C LEU A 133 -13.24 -5.52 -13.07
N LEU A 134 -12.81 -4.28 -12.92
CA LEU A 134 -13.46 -3.12 -13.52
C LEU A 134 -13.68 -3.26 -15.03
N PHE A 135 -12.71 -3.76 -15.77
CA PHE A 135 -12.84 -3.96 -17.22
C PHE A 135 -13.09 -5.42 -17.61
N PHE A 136 -12.52 -6.35 -16.86
CA PHE A 136 -12.61 -7.77 -17.16
C PHE A 136 -14.05 -8.31 -17.10
N ILE A 137 -14.84 -7.92 -16.07
CA ILE A 137 -16.25 -8.36 -15.93
C ILE A 137 -17.09 -7.93 -17.11
N ASP A 138 -16.93 -6.69 -17.59
CA ASP A 138 -17.75 -6.18 -18.69
C ASP A 138 -17.48 -6.88 -20.03
N GLN A 139 -16.26 -7.36 -20.20
CA GLN A 139 -15.92 -8.17 -21.37
C GLN A 139 -16.61 -9.54 -21.28
N LYS A 140 -16.70 -10.14 -20.10
CA LYS A 140 -17.26 -11.48 -19.93
C LYS A 140 -18.77 -11.54 -19.84
N THR A 141 -19.41 -10.44 -19.46
CA THR A 141 -20.88 -10.35 -19.38
C THR A 141 -21.54 -9.87 -20.67
N GLY A 142 -20.79 -9.72 -21.77
CA GLY A 142 -21.33 -9.16 -23.02
C GLY A 142 -21.73 -7.68 -22.92
N PHE A 143 -21.43 -7.02 -21.79
CA PHE A 143 -21.84 -5.64 -21.60
C PHE A 143 -21.13 -4.66 -22.52
N ASN A 144 -19.89 -4.95 -22.91
CA ASN A 144 -19.20 -4.17 -23.93
C ASN A 144 -19.89 -4.28 -25.29
N GLN A 145 -20.41 -5.46 -25.65
CA GLN A 145 -21.19 -5.65 -26.90
C GLN A 145 -22.44 -4.77 -26.88
N PHE A 146 -23.20 -4.80 -25.77
CA PHE A 146 -24.35 -3.93 -25.58
C PHE A 146 -23.99 -2.45 -25.71
N LEU A 147 -22.92 -2.00 -25.04
CA LEU A 147 -22.48 -0.60 -25.10
C LEU A 147 -22.06 -0.16 -26.50
N PHE A 148 -21.41 -1.05 -27.25
CA PHE A 148 -20.97 -0.74 -28.61
C PHE A 148 -22.15 -0.69 -29.58
N SER A 149 -23.24 -1.46 -29.35
CA SER A 149 -24.45 -1.39 -30.16
C SER A 149 -25.21 -0.06 -30.03
N LEU A 150 -24.95 0.69 -28.93
CA LEU A 150 -25.56 2.02 -28.74
C LEU A 150 -24.93 3.14 -29.57
N GLY A 151 -23.96 2.84 -30.44
CA GLY A 151 -23.27 3.83 -31.29
C GLY A 151 -22.38 4.81 -30.52
N ILE A 152 -22.02 4.48 -29.27
CA ILE A 152 -21.21 5.35 -28.42
C ILE A 152 -19.72 5.10 -28.69
N SER A 153 -18.93 6.18 -28.74
CA SER A 153 -17.51 6.07 -28.99
C SER A 153 -16.80 5.29 -27.87
N ARG A 154 -15.93 4.34 -28.23
CA ARG A 154 -15.12 3.58 -27.26
C ARG A 154 -14.27 4.47 -26.36
N LYS A 155 -13.84 5.63 -26.89
CA LYS A 155 -13.11 6.66 -26.14
C LYS A 155 -13.94 7.20 -24.98
N ASP A 156 -15.19 7.53 -25.25
CA ASP A 156 -16.09 8.09 -24.23
C ASP A 156 -16.51 7.03 -23.23
N LEU A 157 -16.72 5.80 -23.65
CA LEU A 157 -17.01 4.69 -22.75
C LEU A 157 -15.90 4.49 -21.73
N PHE A 158 -14.63 4.40 -22.17
CA PHE A 158 -13.49 4.24 -21.28
C PHE A 158 -13.37 5.41 -20.29
N LYS A 159 -13.38 6.65 -20.78
CA LYS A 159 -13.26 7.85 -19.95
C LYS A 159 -14.38 7.95 -18.92
N LYS A 160 -15.64 7.72 -19.34
CA LYS A 160 -16.78 7.77 -18.43
C LYS A 160 -16.77 6.65 -17.40
N LYS A 161 -16.28 5.47 -17.76
CA LYS A 161 -16.08 4.38 -16.80
C LYS A 161 -15.05 4.72 -15.74
N LEU A 162 -13.92 5.28 -16.14
CA LEU A 162 -12.93 5.80 -15.18
C LEU A 162 -13.53 6.88 -14.28
N LEU A 163 -14.27 7.82 -14.85
CA LEU A 163 -14.84 8.94 -14.11
C LEU A 163 -15.93 8.51 -13.12
N TYR A 164 -16.84 7.61 -13.53
CA TYR A 164 -18.02 7.27 -12.73
C TYR A 164 -17.84 6.03 -11.84
N VAL A 165 -16.83 5.20 -12.08
CA VAL A 165 -16.60 3.99 -11.30
C VAL A 165 -15.22 4.00 -10.65
N ALA A 166 -14.15 4.23 -11.42
CA ALA A 166 -12.80 4.19 -10.87
C ALA A 166 -12.51 5.36 -9.91
N LEU A 167 -12.87 6.58 -10.30
CA LEU A 167 -12.59 7.78 -9.51
C LEU A 167 -13.28 7.77 -8.13
N PRO A 168 -14.58 7.45 -7.99
CA PRO A 168 -15.21 7.33 -6.67
C PRO A 168 -14.58 6.26 -5.79
N PHE A 169 -14.16 5.13 -6.38
CA PHE A 169 -13.45 4.08 -5.66
C PHE A 169 -12.08 4.57 -5.16
N LEU A 170 -11.27 5.21 -6.01
CA LEU A 170 -10.00 5.82 -5.59
C LEU A 170 -10.18 6.90 -4.52
N PHE A 171 -11.25 7.68 -4.62
CA PHE A 171 -11.58 8.67 -3.61
C PHE A 171 -11.92 8.02 -2.26
N SER A 172 -12.62 6.89 -2.26
CA SER A 172 -12.92 6.15 -1.03
C SER A 172 -11.65 5.62 -0.34
N ILE A 173 -10.60 5.30 -1.09
CA ILE A 173 -9.30 4.91 -0.53
C ILE A 173 -8.66 6.10 0.20
N LEU A 174 -8.66 7.29 -0.42
CA LEU A 174 -8.15 8.50 0.24
C LEU A 174 -8.93 8.83 1.52
N VAL A 175 -10.25 8.78 1.45
CA VAL A 175 -11.12 9.04 2.61
C VAL A 175 -10.85 8.01 3.72
N GLY A 176 -10.84 6.73 3.39
CA GLY A 176 -10.60 5.66 4.35
C GLY A 176 -9.25 5.80 5.06
N GLN A 177 -8.19 6.06 4.29
CA GLN A 177 -6.85 6.25 4.85
C GLN A 177 -6.72 7.53 5.68
N SER A 178 -7.38 8.61 5.26
CA SER A 178 -7.42 9.85 6.04
C SER A 178 -8.16 9.66 7.37
N LEU A 179 -9.27 8.92 7.35
CA LEU A 179 -10.02 8.56 8.57
C LEU A 179 -9.17 7.68 9.50
N TYR A 180 -8.44 6.70 8.95
CA TYR A 180 -7.49 5.92 9.73
C TYR A 180 -6.47 6.81 10.43
N ALA A 181 -5.82 7.73 9.70
CA ALA A 181 -4.81 8.64 10.25
C ALA A 181 -5.38 9.53 11.38
N LEU A 182 -6.58 10.07 11.16
CA LEU A 182 -7.28 10.88 12.16
C LEU A 182 -7.63 10.07 13.42
N LEU A 183 -8.20 8.88 13.24
CA LEU A 183 -8.59 8.02 14.36
C LEU A 183 -7.38 7.59 15.20
N ILE A 184 -6.30 7.12 14.56
CA ILE A 184 -5.09 6.74 15.28
C ILE A 184 -4.52 7.93 16.05
N HIS A 185 -4.45 9.10 15.45
CA HIS A 185 -3.95 10.31 16.11
C HIS A 185 -4.79 10.72 17.33
N THR A 186 -6.08 10.46 17.30
CA THR A 186 -6.98 10.80 18.42
C THR A 186 -7.08 9.72 19.48
N LEU A 187 -6.93 8.44 19.10
CA LEU A 187 -7.08 7.31 20.02
C LEU A 187 -5.80 6.98 20.80
N ILE A 188 -4.63 7.28 20.23
CA ILE A 188 -3.34 7.07 20.90
C ILE A 188 -2.95 8.35 21.65
N PRO A 189 -2.59 8.28 22.95
CA PRO A 189 -2.18 9.46 23.72
C PRO A 189 -0.94 10.14 23.14
N ALA A 190 -0.90 11.47 23.21
CA ALA A 190 0.15 12.31 22.65
C ALA A 190 1.60 11.89 23.02
N PRO A 191 1.94 11.44 24.23
CA PRO A 191 3.31 11.00 24.56
C PRO A 191 3.79 9.79 23.74
N TYR A 192 2.85 8.96 23.27
CA TYR A 192 3.16 7.74 22.51
C TYR A 192 2.95 7.92 21.01
N MET A 193 2.25 8.98 20.62
CA MET A 193 2.01 9.32 19.22
C MET A 193 3.16 10.18 18.71
N ASN A 194 4.20 9.54 18.19
CA ASN A 194 5.41 10.21 17.73
C ASN A 194 5.30 10.67 16.25
N ALA A 195 4.14 11.16 15.85
CA ALA A 195 3.92 11.72 14.52
C ALA A 195 2.87 12.83 14.55
N THR A 196 3.13 13.91 13.84
CA THR A 196 2.15 14.97 13.63
C THR A 196 1.11 14.57 12.59
N LEU A 197 -0.06 15.19 12.62
CA LEU A 197 -1.09 14.97 11.59
C LEU A 197 -0.56 15.20 10.17
N GLY A 198 0.29 16.21 9.97
CA GLY A 198 0.90 16.50 8.67
C GLY A 198 1.75 15.34 8.16
N GLN A 199 2.53 14.72 9.04
CA GLN A 199 3.35 13.55 8.72
C GLN A 199 2.48 12.33 8.40
N LEU A 200 1.40 12.12 9.15
CA LEU A 200 0.43 11.06 8.85
C LEU A 200 -0.22 11.24 7.48
N PHE A 201 -0.62 12.47 7.13
CA PHE A 201 -1.18 12.75 5.80
C PHE A 201 -0.16 12.58 4.68
N THR A 202 1.11 12.87 4.92
CA THR A 202 2.18 12.54 3.96
C THR A 202 2.24 11.05 3.66
N SER A 203 2.09 10.22 4.69
CA SER A 203 2.00 8.76 4.50
C SER A 203 0.75 8.34 3.74
N VAL A 204 -0.39 8.96 4.02
CA VAL A 204 -1.64 8.70 3.28
C VAL A 204 -1.43 8.93 1.79
N ILE A 205 -0.78 10.04 1.42
CA ILE A 205 -0.49 10.36 0.01
C ILE A 205 0.47 9.32 -0.58
N SER A 206 1.53 8.94 0.12
CA SER A 206 2.49 7.93 -0.36
C SER A 206 1.84 6.56 -0.58
N ASN A 207 1.01 6.11 0.37
CA ASN A 207 0.27 4.86 0.22
C ASN A 207 -0.76 4.92 -0.91
N PHE A 208 -1.41 6.07 -1.08
CA PHE A 208 -2.33 6.27 -2.21
C PHE A 208 -1.60 6.17 -3.55
N CYS A 209 -0.41 6.74 -3.69
CA CYS A 209 0.38 6.64 -4.92
C CYS A 209 0.75 5.18 -5.25
N LEU A 210 1.12 4.39 -4.22
CA LEU A 210 1.37 2.96 -4.37
C LEU A 210 0.11 2.19 -4.79
N LEU A 211 -1.02 2.43 -4.12
CA LEU A 211 -2.28 1.77 -4.47
C LEU A 211 -2.78 2.20 -5.85
N PHE A 212 -2.52 3.44 -6.26
CA PHE A 212 -2.87 3.95 -7.58
C PHE A 212 -2.13 3.23 -8.71
N ILE A 213 -0.81 2.99 -8.58
CA ILE A 213 -0.08 2.24 -9.62
C ILE A 213 -0.56 0.78 -9.68
N LEU A 214 -0.81 0.13 -8.53
CA LEU A 214 -1.34 -1.24 -8.47
C LEU A 214 -2.74 -1.34 -9.08
N PHE A 215 -3.58 -0.37 -8.82
CA PHE A 215 -4.91 -0.27 -9.42
C PHE A 215 -4.84 -0.06 -10.93
N SER A 216 -3.98 0.86 -11.38
CA SER A 216 -3.83 1.22 -12.80
C SER A 216 -3.25 0.07 -13.62
N SER A 217 -2.25 -0.64 -13.09
CA SER A 217 -1.66 -1.83 -13.73
C SER A 217 -2.66 -2.99 -13.81
N SER A 218 -3.48 -3.16 -12.78
CA SER A 218 -4.55 -4.17 -12.79
C SER A 218 -5.68 -3.81 -13.77
N ILE A 219 -6.04 -2.54 -13.92
CA ILE A 219 -6.94 -2.07 -15.00
C ILE A 219 -6.35 -2.42 -16.36
N PHE A 220 -5.05 -2.16 -16.55
CA PHE A 220 -4.39 -2.46 -17.82
C PHE A 220 -4.48 -3.95 -18.14
N ILE A 221 -4.15 -4.84 -17.19
CA ILE A 221 -4.27 -6.30 -17.38
C ILE A 221 -5.73 -6.69 -17.67
N GLY A 222 -6.69 -6.20 -16.87
CA GLY A 222 -8.11 -6.48 -17.03
C GLY A 222 -8.69 -6.02 -18.36
N ALA A 223 -8.12 -4.95 -18.96
CA ALA A 223 -8.52 -4.46 -20.27
C ALA A 223 -7.88 -5.24 -21.43
N MET A 224 -6.73 -5.90 -21.21
CA MET A 224 -5.96 -6.60 -22.26
C MET A 224 -6.29 -8.07 -22.38
N VAL A 225 -6.69 -8.72 -21.29
CA VAL A 225 -6.91 -10.16 -21.27
C VAL A 225 -8.37 -10.51 -21.52
N GLY A 226 -8.62 -11.35 -22.52
CA GLY A 226 -9.96 -11.72 -22.96
C GLY A 226 -10.45 -13.09 -22.51
N ASN A 227 -9.61 -13.97 -22.01
CA ASN A 227 -9.99 -15.34 -21.64
C ASN A 227 -10.44 -15.43 -20.17
N ILE A 228 -11.56 -16.12 -19.91
CA ILE A 228 -12.15 -16.20 -18.57
C ILE A 228 -11.31 -17.00 -17.57
N VAL A 229 -10.52 -17.96 -18.03
CA VAL A 229 -9.65 -18.79 -17.19
C VAL A 229 -8.27 -18.13 -17.03
N PHE A 230 -7.66 -17.75 -18.15
CA PHE A 230 -6.33 -17.18 -18.14
C PHE A 230 -6.28 -15.72 -17.64
N GLY A 231 -7.40 -15.00 -17.66
CA GLY A 231 -7.47 -13.63 -17.15
C GLY A 231 -7.16 -13.54 -15.65
N PRO A 232 -7.95 -14.21 -14.79
CA PRO A 232 -7.67 -14.24 -13.35
C PRO A 232 -6.31 -14.87 -13.01
N LEU A 233 -5.88 -15.90 -13.77
CA LEU A 233 -4.57 -16.52 -13.58
C LEU A 233 -3.43 -15.50 -13.85
N THR A 234 -3.49 -14.79 -14.97
CA THR A 234 -2.51 -13.75 -15.32
C THR A 234 -2.46 -12.66 -14.26
N TRP A 235 -3.64 -12.20 -13.79
CA TRP A 235 -3.70 -11.22 -12.72
C TRP A 235 -3.13 -11.76 -11.40
N GLY A 236 -3.41 -13.02 -11.05
CA GLY A 236 -2.87 -13.67 -9.86
C GLY A 236 -1.35 -13.79 -9.88
N VAL A 237 -0.78 -14.19 -11.03
CA VAL A 237 0.68 -14.25 -11.22
C VAL A 237 1.28 -12.86 -11.14
N TYR A 238 0.68 -11.86 -11.79
CA TYR A 238 1.11 -10.46 -11.71
C TYR A 238 1.12 -9.97 -10.26
N TRP A 239 0.04 -10.21 -9.52
CA TRP A 239 -0.07 -9.78 -8.12
C TRP A 239 1.00 -10.45 -7.25
N TRP A 240 1.20 -11.77 -7.41
CA TRP A 240 2.24 -12.51 -6.71
C TRP A 240 3.65 -12.00 -7.02
N LEU A 241 3.96 -11.73 -8.29
CA LEU A 241 5.24 -11.15 -8.71
C LEU A 241 5.44 -9.76 -8.12
N THR A 242 4.42 -8.92 -8.11
CA THR A 242 4.49 -7.56 -7.53
C THR A 242 4.87 -7.58 -6.04
N LEU A 243 4.45 -8.61 -5.30
CA LEU A 243 4.83 -8.77 -3.90
C LEU A 243 6.21 -9.42 -3.71
N SER A 244 6.59 -10.34 -4.58
CA SER A 244 7.77 -11.19 -4.41
C SER A 244 9.03 -10.59 -5.03
N VAL A 245 8.94 -9.98 -6.21
CA VAL A 245 10.10 -9.48 -6.96
C VAL A 245 10.87 -8.39 -6.21
N PRO A 246 10.24 -7.36 -5.60
CA PRO A 246 10.98 -6.32 -4.87
C PRO A 246 11.83 -6.89 -3.73
N SER A 247 11.27 -7.82 -2.96
CA SER A 247 12.00 -8.45 -1.85
C SER A 247 13.14 -9.34 -2.34
N THR A 248 12.96 -10.00 -3.48
CA THR A 248 14.00 -10.84 -4.10
C THR A 248 15.16 -10.00 -4.63
N ILE A 249 14.84 -8.89 -5.32
CA ILE A 249 15.87 -7.96 -5.82
C ILE A 249 16.67 -7.36 -4.64
N TYR A 250 16.00 -6.99 -3.56
CA TYR A 250 16.64 -6.49 -2.36
C TYR A 250 17.61 -7.53 -1.77
N ARG A 251 17.20 -8.79 -1.62
CA ARG A 251 18.05 -9.88 -1.13
C ARG A 251 19.27 -10.11 -2.03
N LEU A 252 19.08 -10.16 -3.34
CA LEU A 252 20.16 -10.31 -4.32
C LEU A 252 21.11 -9.11 -4.27
N GLY A 253 20.59 -7.90 -4.19
CA GLY A 253 21.39 -6.69 -4.01
C GLY A 253 22.26 -6.76 -2.77
N ASN A 254 21.68 -7.14 -1.63
CA ASN A 254 22.45 -7.31 -0.39
C ASN A 254 23.53 -8.39 -0.50
N MET A 255 23.23 -9.54 -1.11
CA MET A 255 24.25 -10.58 -1.35
C MET A 255 25.42 -10.07 -2.16
N ILE A 256 25.17 -9.31 -3.24
CA ILE A 256 26.22 -8.72 -4.08
C ILE A 256 27.04 -7.69 -3.29
N TYR A 257 26.39 -6.84 -2.50
CA TYR A 257 27.06 -5.86 -1.66
C TYR A 257 27.94 -6.51 -0.60
N THR A 258 27.42 -7.56 0.06
CA THR A 258 28.16 -8.31 1.08
C THR A 258 29.35 -9.06 0.47
N SER A 259 29.17 -9.71 -0.70
CA SER A 259 30.23 -10.51 -1.34
C SER A 259 31.38 -9.65 -1.88
N LYS A 260 31.13 -8.38 -2.20
CA LYS A 260 32.16 -7.44 -2.68
C LYS A 260 32.93 -6.71 -1.58
N ASN A 261 32.75 -7.10 -0.30
CA ASN A 261 33.35 -6.41 0.85
C ASN A 261 33.15 -4.87 0.83
N ILE A 262 32.09 -4.39 0.21
CA ILE A 262 31.69 -2.99 0.31
C ILE A 262 31.09 -2.84 1.71
N LEU A 263 31.98 -2.88 2.69
CA LEU A 263 31.71 -2.82 4.11
C LEU A 263 30.81 -1.61 4.43
N HIS A 264 29.75 -1.87 5.18
CA HIS A 264 28.84 -0.92 5.85
C HIS A 264 27.81 -0.16 5.00
N LYS A 265 27.64 -0.42 3.71
CA LYS A 265 26.50 0.12 2.97
C LYS A 265 25.50 -0.98 2.65
N GLN A 266 24.39 -0.98 3.35
CA GLN A 266 23.25 -1.80 2.96
C GLN A 266 22.71 -1.32 1.60
N PHE A 267 22.31 -2.27 0.77
CA PHE A 267 21.60 -1.95 -0.47
C PHE A 267 20.38 -1.09 -0.12
N PRO A 268 20.15 0.04 -0.80
CA PRO A 268 19.08 0.95 -0.40
C PRO A 268 17.71 0.28 -0.49
N GLU A 269 17.22 -0.18 0.65
CA GLU A 269 15.95 -0.89 0.81
C GLU A 269 14.78 -0.11 0.20
N THR A 270 14.85 1.19 0.31
CA THR A 270 13.82 2.13 -0.14
C THR A 270 13.64 2.22 -1.65
N LEU A 271 14.63 1.79 -2.46
CA LEU A 271 14.51 1.76 -3.92
C LEU A 271 13.67 0.58 -4.43
N PHE A 272 13.68 -0.56 -3.72
CA PHE A 272 13.10 -1.80 -4.21
C PHE A 272 12.01 -2.38 -3.31
N VAL A 273 11.96 -1.95 -2.06
CA VAL A 273 10.96 -2.40 -1.09
C VAL A 273 10.20 -1.19 -0.57
N TYR A 274 9.28 -0.69 -1.38
CA TYR A 274 8.28 0.25 -0.89
C TYR A 274 7.27 -0.55 -0.07
N SER A 275 7.60 -0.81 1.18
CA SER A 275 6.70 -1.58 2.04
C SER A 275 5.55 -0.70 2.50
N VAL A 276 4.35 -1.23 2.39
CA VAL A 276 3.16 -0.65 3.02
C VAL A 276 3.41 -0.54 4.51
N GLY A 277 3.33 0.67 5.04
CA GLY A 277 3.61 0.95 6.45
C GLY A 277 4.83 1.83 6.69
N LYS A 278 5.69 2.07 5.69
CA LYS A 278 6.69 3.14 5.77
C LYS A 278 6.00 4.47 5.50
N MET A 279 6.05 5.34 6.49
CA MET A 279 5.47 6.68 6.40
C MET A 279 6.43 7.61 5.68
N GLY A 280 5.90 8.44 4.80
CA GLY A 280 6.70 9.45 4.11
C GLY A 280 7.73 8.85 3.18
N GLY A 281 7.29 8.12 2.17
CA GLY A 281 8.18 7.67 1.10
C GLY A 281 8.89 8.83 0.41
N PHE A 282 9.91 8.53 -0.36
CA PHE A 282 10.59 9.53 -1.18
C PHE A 282 9.59 10.15 -2.16
N TRP A 283 9.47 11.47 -2.17
CA TRP A 283 8.55 12.19 -3.04
C TRP A 283 8.75 11.90 -4.52
N TRP A 284 10.00 11.70 -4.96
CA TRP A 284 10.29 11.30 -6.34
C TRP A 284 9.69 9.91 -6.68
N MET A 285 9.62 8.99 -5.71
CA MET A 285 9.03 7.67 -5.90
C MET A 285 7.51 7.75 -6.02
N ASN A 286 6.88 8.61 -5.21
CA ASN A 286 5.46 8.90 -5.33
C ASN A 286 5.12 9.49 -6.71
N LEU A 287 5.94 10.42 -7.19
CA LEU A 287 5.80 10.99 -8.52
C LEU A 287 5.97 9.92 -9.62
N LEU A 288 6.97 9.05 -9.46
CA LEU A 288 7.19 7.92 -10.37
C LEU A 288 5.97 7.00 -10.44
N PHE A 289 5.38 6.63 -9.30
CA PHE A 289 4.19 5.78 -9.25
C PHE A 289 2.98 6.45 -9.92
N LEU A 290 2.78 7.74 -9.72
CA LEU A 290 1.71 8.49 -10.40
C LEU A 290 1.93 8.55 -11.91
N LEU A 291 3.15 8.80 -12.36
CA LEU A 291 3.50 8.86 -13.79
C LEU A 291 3.33 7.50 -14.45
N LEU A 292 3.90 6.43 -13.89
CA LEU A 292 3.78 5.08 -14.43
C LEU A 292 2.34 4.59 -14.42
N GLY A 293 1.60 4.83 -13.34
CA GLY A 293 0.18 4.47 -13.26
C GLY A 293 -0.66 5.21 -14.31
N SER A 294 -0.42 6.51 -14.50
CA SER A 294 -1.09 7.32 -15.52
C SER A 294 -0.72 6.86 -16.94
N MET A 295 0.54 6.50 -17.18
CA MET A 295 0.99 5.95 -18.46
C MET A 295 0.30 4.62 -18.78
N LEU A 296 0.16 3.72 -17.79
CA LEU A 296 -0.55 2.45 -17.97
C LEU A 296 -2.04 2.66 -18.27
N LEU A 297 -2.70 3.60 -17.58
CA LEU A 297 -4.09 3.98 -17.89
C LEU A 297 -4.23 4.57 -19.28
N PHE A 298 -3.30 5.44 -19.71
CA PHE A 298 -3.29 5.98 -21.05
C PHE A 298 -3.09 4.88 -22.10
N TRP A 299 -2.23 3.92 -21.83
CA TRP A 299 -2.03 2.78 -22.73
C TRP A 299 -3.28 1.89 -22.80
N ALA A 300 -3.89 1.56 -21.67
CA ALA A 300 -5.17 0.87 -21.61
C ALA A 300 -6.25 1.62 -22.40
N TYR A 301 -6.33 2.94 -22.28
CA TYR A 301 -7.25 3.79 -23.05
C TYR A 301 -7.01 3.70 -24.55
N LYS A 302 -5.76 3.78 -25.01
CA LYS A 302 -5.40 3.65 -26.43
C LYS A 302 -5.76 2.27 -26.99
N SER A 303 -5.44 1.23 -26.26
CA SER A 303 -5.75 -0.14 -26.67
C SER A 303 -7.26 -0.39 -26.70
N PHE A 304 -8.01 0.10 -25.71
CA PHE A 304 -9.48 -0.05 -25.69
C PHE A 304 -10.18 0.57 -26.91
N GLN A 305 -9.59 1.60 -27.55
CA GLN A 305 -10.14 2.19 -28.78
C GLN A 305 -10.12 1.22 -29.96
N THR A 306 -9.15 0.31 -30.00
CA THR A 306 -8.95 -0.65 -31.07
C THR A 306 -9.51 -2.04 -30.75
N LEU A 307 -10.30 -2.16 -29.68
CA LEU A 307 -10.90 -3.43 -29.25
C LEU A 307 -11.80 -3.99 -30.37
N SER A 308 -11.52 -5.24 -30.79
CA SER A 308 -12.42 -5.99 -31.69
C SER A 308 -13.23 -7.00 -30.85
N LEU A 309 -14.54 -7.06 -31.11
CA LEU A 309 -15.42 -8.03 -30.45
C LEU A 309 -15.17 -9.47 -30.92
N GLU A 310 -14.57 -9.65 -32.10
CA GLU A 310 -14.23 -10.96 -32.66
C GLU A 310 -13.20 -11.73 -31.82
N ASN A 311 -12.39 -11.00 -31.04
CA ASN A 311 -11.29 -11.56 -30.23
C ASN A 311 -11.67 -11.80 -28.77
N GLU A 312 -12.94 -11.73 -28.39
CA GLU A 312 -13.39 -11.76 -26.98
C GLU A 312 -12.99 -13.02 -26.21
N ASN A 313 -12.78 -14.15 -26.90
CA ASN A 313 -12.40 -15.43 -26.28
C ASN A 313 -10.90 -15.76 -26.41
N THR A 314 -10.13 -14.91 -27.09
CA THR A 314 -8.68 -15.10 -27.19
C THR A 314 -8.01 -14.69 -25.89
N TYR A 315 -6.85 -15.29 -25.58
CA TYR A 315 -6.09 -14.96 -24.38
C TYR A 315 -5.78 -13.46 -24.33
N LEU A 316 -5.26 -12.91 -25.40
CA LEU A 316 -4.97 -11.48 -25.52
C LEU A 316 -5.90 -10.85 -26.57
N LEU A 317 -6.65 -9.84 -26.14
CA LEU A 317 -7.57 -9.10 -27.03
C LEU A 317 -6.84 -8.35 -28.13
N TYR A 318 -5.56 -8.04 -27.93
CA TYR A 318 -4.73 -7.31 -28.87
C TYR A 318 -3.45 -8.07 -29.18
N ARG A 319 -3.22 -8.36 -30.43
CA ARG A 319 -2.01 -9.07 -30.87
C ARG A 319 -0.72 -8.30 -30.49
N LYS A 320 -0.80 -6.96 -30.45
CA LYS A 320 0.31 -6.07 -30.06
C LYS A 320 0.53 -5.96 -28.56
N SER A 321 -0.39 -6.44 -27.71
CA SER A 321 -0.29 -6.33 -26.24
C SER A 321 0.58 -7.40 -25.58
N ARG A 322 1.18 -8.30 -26.35
CA ARG A 322 2.12 -9.31 -25.83
C ARG A 322 3.30 -8.65 -25.09
N TRP A 323 3.94 -7.69 -25.73
CA TRP A 323 5.10 -6.98 -25.17
C TRP A 323 4.80 -6.22 -23.87
N PRO A 324 3.73 -5.40 -23.80
CA PRO A 324 3.41 -4.69 -22.56
C PRO A 324 3.11 -5.61 -21.37
N ILE A 325 2.40 -6.71 -21.61
CA ILE A 325 2.10 -7.67 -20.54
C ILE A 325 3.39 -8.34 -20.04
N TRP A 326 4.29 -8.72 -20.97
CA TRP A 326 5.60 -9.24 -20.62
C TRP A 326 6.47 -8.25 -19.82
N MET A 327 6.37 -6.95 -20.09
CA MET A 327 7.11 -5.93 -19.32
C MET A 327 6.56 -5.69 -17.92
N ILE A 328 5.28 -5.98 -17.68
CA ILE A 328 4.63 -5.79 -16.38
C ILE A 328 4.78 -7.03 -15.50
N MET A 329 4.88 -8.20 -16.10
CA MET A 329 5.15 -9.47 -15.43
C MET A 329 6.64 -9.67 -15.16
#